data_b8d18b4a64f07e985f39a49ce3dc1fe3
#
_entry.id   b8d18b4a64f07e985f39a49ce3dc1fe3
#
_cell.length_a   1.000
_cell.length_b   1.000
_cell.length_c   1.000
_cell.angle_alpha   90.00
_cell.angle_beta   90.00
_cell.angle_gamma   90.00
#
_symmetry.space_group_name_H-M   'P 1'
#
loop_
_entity.id
_entity.type
_entity.pdbx_description
1 polymer ?
#
loop_
_entity_poly.entity_id
_entity_poly.type
_entity_poly.pdbx_seq_one_letter_code
_entity_poly.pdbx_strand_id
1 'polypeptide(L)'
;MTGIDLGATIAPKSDQLNADDLIVGPRTILVTAVKARASTGQGDQPVAVHFEGDGGKPYLPCKSMRRVLVHVWGRDGGAYVGRSMTLFRDDSVVFGGAAVGGIRISHMSELARPVTLSLTASKASRKPYVVQPLVVATAPAKKTATTEEKRAKAQTTLDTILADIASAEDVNACAAKHADMVARIAAVIPDARAVVDAAVAARLAR
;
A
#
# COMPACT_ATOMS: atom_id res chain seq x y z
N MET A 1 -27.63 -5.15 21.15
CA MET A 1 -28.00 -3.81 20.62
C MET A 1 -26.91 -3.39 19.66
N THR A 2 -27.20 -3.45 18.38
CA THR A 2 -26.29 -2.96 17.30
C THR A 2 -26.40 -1.45 17.26
N GLY A 3 -25.40 -0.76 17.81
CA GLY A 3 -25.30 0.70 17.72
C GLY A 3 -25.18 1.13 16.25
N ILE A 4 -25.86 2.20 15.85
CA ILE A 4 -25.74 2.81 14.54
C ILE A 4 -24.45 3.64 14.54
N ASP A 5 -23.53 3.37 13.62
CA ASP A 5 -22.35 4.22 13.39
C ASP A 5 -22.77 5.48 12.61
N LEU A 6 -22.94 6.58 13.33
CA LEU A 6 -23.27 7.86 12.71
C LEU A 6 -22.13 8.40 11.83
N GLY A 7 -20.88 8.02 12.07
CA GLY A 7 -19.75 8.42 11.24
C GLY A 7 -19.90 7.96 9.78
N ALA A 8 -20.46 6.79 9.56
CA ALA A 8 -20.75 6.28 8.22
C ALA A 8 -21.80 7.10 7.47
N THR A 9 -22.69 7.81 8.20
CA THR A 9 -23.79 8.60 7.59
C THR A 9 -23.35 9.98 7.10
N ILE A 10 -22.23 10.50 7.61
CA ILE A 10 -21.68 11.83 7.25
C ILE A 10 -20.44 11.73 6.33
N ALA A 11 -20.07 10.50 5.93
CA ALA A 11 -18.93 10.31 5.05
C ALA A 11 -19.17 10.96 3.68
N PRO A 12 -18.24 11.82 3.20
CA PRO A 12 -18.37 12.48 1.92
C PRO A 12 -18.50 11.47 0.76
N LYS A 13 -19.41 11.72 -0.18
CA LYS A 13 -19.51 10.97 -1.44
C LYS A 13 -18.40 11.41 -2.39
N SER A 14 -17.20 10.91 -2.19
CA SER A 14 -15.99 11.31 -2.93
C SER A 14 -15.15 10.08 -3.24
N ASP A 15 -14.34 10.17 -4.29
CA ASP A 15 -13.36 9.18 -4.73
C ASP A 15 -12.00 9.32 -4.02
N GLN A 16 -11.93 10.13 -2.98
CA GLN A 16 -10.70 10.40 -2.20
C GLN A 16 -11.01 10.61 -0.73
N LEU A 17 -10.00 10.48 0.12
CA LEU A 17 -10.05 10.86 1.53
C LEU A 17 -10.21 12.39 1.63
N ASN A 18 -11.21 12.86 2.35
CA ASN A 18 -11.47 14.28 2.59
C ASN A 18 -11.09 14.71 4.02
N ALA A 19 -10.99 16.03 4.23
CA ALA A 19 -10.73 16.58 5.55
C ALA A 19 -11.85 16.21 6.55
N ASP A 20 -13.09 16.10 6.08
CA ASP A 20 -14.24 15.74 6.89
C ASP A 20 -14.21 14.29 7.38
N ASP A 21 -13.55 13.39 6.67
CA ASP A 21 -13.32 12.01 7.13
C ASP A 21 -12.40 11.96 8.37
N LEU A 22 -11.74 13.07 8.70
CA LEU A 22 -10.84 13.23 9.85
C LEU A 22 -11.39 14.14 10.95
N ILE A 23 -12.69 14.47 10.91
CA ILE A 23 -13.35 15.28 11.95
C ILE A 23 -13.27 14.62 13.32
N VAL A 24 -13.40 13.29 13.36
CA VAL A 24 -13.38 12.51 14.61
C VAL A 24 -11.99 12.52 15.27
N GLY A 25 -10.95 12.79 14.50
CA GLY A 25 -9.57 12.87 14.98
C GLY A 25 -8.52 12.40 13.98
N PRO A 26 -7.25 12.47 14.37
CA PRO A 26 -6.15 11.99 13.54
C PRO A 26 -6.25 10.50 13.24
N ARG A 27 -5.87 10.11 12.02
CA ARG A 27 -5.85 8.72 11.56
C ARG A 27 -4.45 8.31 11.14
N THR A 28 -3.93 7.25 11.73
CA THR A 28 -2.70 6.61 11.25
C THR A 28 -3.04 5.63 10.14
N ILE A 29 -2.36 5.76 9.02
CA ILE A 29 -2.53 4.93 7.83
C ILE A 29 -1.25 4.18 7.49
N LEU A 30 -1.40 2.94 7.01
CA LEU A 30 -0.32 2.11 6.46
C LEU A 30 -0.41 2.17 4.93
N VAL A 31 0.64 2.63 4.27
CA VAL A 31 0.67 2.78 2.81
C VAL A 31 0.74 1.40 2.13
N THR A 32 -0.16 1.15 1.20
CA THR A 32 -0.23 -0.11 0.42
C THR A 32 0.19 0.08 -1.03
N ALA A 33 -0.02 1.27 -1.61
CA ALA A 33 0.44 1.61 -2.95
C ALA A 33 0.52 3.12 -3.15
N VAL A 34 1.38 3.57 -4.08
CA VAL A 34 1.41 4.95 -4.55
C VAL A 34 1.23 4.92 -6.07
N LYS A 35 0.22 5.65 -6.57
CA LYS A 35 -0.13 5.69 -8.00
C LYS A 35 -0.12 7.11 -8.52
N ALA A 36 0.31 7.26 -9.76
CA ALA A 36 0.11 8.50 -10.51
C ALA A 36 -1.38 8.64 -10.88
N ARG A 37 -1.89 9.86 -10.80
CA ARG A 37 -3.22 10.25 -11.32
C ARG A 37 -3.07 11.15 -12.53
N ALA A 38 -3.98 11.03 -13.49
CA ALA A 38 -4.02 11.95 -14.61
C ALA A 38 -4.28 13.38 -14.10
N SER A 39 -3.51 14.33 -14.63
CA SER A 39 -3.66 15.74 -14.32
C SER A 39 -4.90 16.29 -15.04
N THR A 40 -5.81 16.90 -14.30
CA THR A 40 -7.06 17.48 -14.84
C THR A 40 -7.05 19.02 -14.83
N GLY A 41 -5.94 19.66 -14.41
CA GLY A 41 -5.80 21.11 -14.45
C GLY A 41 -5.17 21.76 -13.23
N GLN A 42 -5.43 23.05 -13.03
CA GLN A 42 -4.83 23.88 -11.97
C GLN A 42 -5.35 23.50 -10.58
N GLY A 43 -4.45 23.18 -9.68
CA GLY A 43 -4.79 22.70 -8.32
C GLY A 43 -4.60 21.20 -8.12
N ASP A 44 -4.07 20.54 -9.10
CA ASP A 44 -3.99 19.10 -9.24
C ASP A 44 -3.22 18.34 -8.16
N GLN A 45 -3.76 17.22 -7.77
CA GLN A 45 -3.16 16.23 -6.88
C GLN A 45 -2.78 14.98 -7.69
N PRO A 46 -1.64 15.00 -8.41
CA PRO A 46 -1.27 13.99 -9.38
C PRO A 46 -0.82 12.66 -8.76
N VAL A 47 -0.88 12.54 -7.44
CA VAL A 47 -0.46 11.36 -6.70
C VAL A 47 -1.58 10.88 -5.80
N ALA A 48 -1.91 9.60 -5.90
CA ALA A 48 -2.81 8.90 -5.00
C ALA A 48 -1.99 7.95 -4.11
N VAL A 49 -2.11 8.12 -2.80
CA VAL A 49 -1.51 7.25 -1.79
C VAL A 49 -2.62 6.35 -1.26
N HIS A 50 -2.59 5.09 -1.68
CA HIS A 50 -3.48 4.04 -1.17
C HIS A 50 -2.99 3.53 0.18
N PHE A 51 -3.90 3.17 1.06
CA PHE A 51 -3.57 2.70 2.39
C PHE A 51 -4.53 1.58 2.83
N GLU A 52 -4.15 0.86 3.86
CA GLU A 52 -4.97 -0.23 4.39
C GLU A 52 -6.32 0.30 4.88
N GLY A 53 -7.41 -0.25 4.34
CA GLY A 53 -8.78 0.18 4.65
C GLY A 53 -9.18 1.52 4.03
N ASP A 54 -8.60 1.90 2.87
CA ASP A 54 -8.98 3.13 2.15
C ASP A 54 -10.38 3.03 1.49
N GLY A 55 -10.92 1.82 1.32
CA GLY A 55 -12.23 1.60 0.71
C GLY A 55 -12.37 2.20 -0.70
N GLY A 56 -11.25 2.36 -1.42
CA GLY A 56 -11.21 3.01 -2.73
C GLY A 56 -11.10 4.54 -2.67
N LYS A 57 -10.91 5.12 -1.47
CA LYS A 57 -10.72 6.56 -1.23
C LYS A 57 -9.27 6.85 -0.80
N PRO A 58 -8.30 6.88 -1.73
CA PRO A 58 -6.91 7.14 -1.40
C PRO A 58 -6.69 8.55 -0.86
N TYR A 59 -5.61 8.75 -0.13
CA TYR A 59 -5.13 10.07 0.24
C TYR A 59 -4.48 10.76 -0.96
N LEU A 60 -4.96 11.94 -1.31
CA LEU A 60 -4.38 12.78 -2.34
C LEU A 60 -3.60 13.93 -1.67
N PRO A 61 -2.27 13.84 -1.54
CA PRO A 61 -1.50 14.87 -0.87
C PRO A 61 -1.41 16.16 -1.70
N CYS A 62 -1.71 17.30 -1.07
CA CYS A 62 -1.46 18.60 -1.64
C CYS A 62 0.04 18.85 -1.84
N LYS A 63 0.42 19.88 -2.61
CA LYS A 63 1.82 20.17 -2.95
C LYS A 63 2.73 20.29 -1.74
N SER A 64 2.26 20.89 -0.64
CA SER A 64 3.03 21.02 0.60
C SER A 64 3.27 19.66 1.24
N MET A 65 2.26 18.79 1.29
CA MET A 65 2.40 17.45 1.86
C MET A 65 3.24 16.52 0.98
N ARG A 66 3.20 16.68 -0.36
CA ARG A 66 4.15 15.98 -1.25
C ARG A 66 5.60 16.37 -0.98
N ARG A 67 5.87 17.64 -0.64
CA ARG A 67 7.22 18.07 -0.22
C ARG A 67 7.66 17.43 1.09
N VAL A 68 6.74 17.26 2.04
CA VAL A 68 6.98 16.49 3.28
C VAL A 68 7.35 15.05 2.97
N LEU A 69 6.53 14.36 2.18
CA LEU A 69 6.75 12.96 1.78
C LEU A 69 8.12 12.78 1.12
N VAL A 70 8.45 13.62 0.13
CA VAL A 70 9.74 13.58 -0.57
C VAL A 70 10.91 13.87 0.36
N HIS A 71 10.76 14.80 1.29
CA HIS A 71 11.82 15.15 2.24
C HIS A 71 12.12 14.03 3.23
N VAL A 72 11.09 13.36 3.73
CA VAL A 72 11.22 12.32 4.77
C VAL A 72 11.49 10.94 4.16
N TRP A 73 10.76 10.56 3.12
CA TRP A 73 10.82 9.22 2.54
C TRP A 73 11.53 9.13 1.18
N GLY A 74 11.95 10.26 0.60
CA GLY A 74 12.63 10.29 -0.69
C GLY A 74 11.68 10.47 -1.88
N ARG A 75 12.24 10.45 -3.09
CA ARG A 75 11.50 10.73 -4.34
C ARG A 75 10.76 9.52 -4.90
N ASP A 76 11.15 8.32 -4.53
CA ASP A 76 10.56 7.09 -5.01
C ASP A 76 9.29 6.75 -4.22
N GLY A 77 8.13 6.94 -4.85
CA GLY A 77 6.84 6.58 -4.25
C GLY A 77 6.69 5.08 -3.98
N GLY A 78 7.38 4.22 -4.71
CA GLY A 78 7.39 2.77 -4.48
C GLY A 78 7.95 2.41 -3.10
N ALA A 79 8.94 3.17 -2.63
CA ALA A 79 9.55 2.99 -1.33
C ALA A 79 8.64 3.37 -0.14
N TYR A 80 7.48 3.97 -0.40
CA TYR A 80 6.52 4.34 0.67
C TYR A 80 5.66 3.16 1.12
N VAL A 81 5.57 2.11 0.33
CA VAL A 81 4.78 0.92 0.66
C VAL A 81 5.31 0.25 1.94
N GLY A 82 4.40 -0.04 2.87
CA GLY A 82 4.72 -0.60 4.18
C GLY A 82 5.11 0.44 5.23
N ARG A 83 5.22 1.73 4.87
CA ARG A 83 5.44 2.83 5.81
C ARG A 83 4.12 3.39 6.32
N SER A 84 4.17 4.00 7.49
CA SER A 84 2.98 4.57 8.14
C SER A 84 3.11 6.06 8.36
N MET A 85 1.98 6.77 8.29
CA MET A 85 1.90 8.18 8.63
C MET A 85 0.57 8.50 9.32
N THR A 86 0.57 9.53 10.16
CA THR A 86 -0.64 10.02 10.80
C THR A 86 -1.13 11.28 10.08
N LEU A 87 -2.36 11.20 9.59
CA LEU A 87 -3.08 12.29 8.95
C LEU A 87 -3.99 12.97 9.95
N PHE A 88 -4.15 14.28 9.84
CA PHE A 88 -5.08 15.06 10.64
C PHE A 88 -5.72 16.16 9.82
N ARG A 89 -6.89 16.63 10.27
CA ARG A 89 -7.58 17.80 9.72
C ARG A 89 -6.94 19.09 10.25
N ASP A 90 -6.59 19.97 9.36
CA ASP A 90 -6.12 21.33 9.66
C ASP A 90 -7.22 22.31 9.28
N ASP A 91 -7.96 22.81 10.26
CA ASP A 91 -9.10 23.72 10.06
C ASP A 91 -8.69 25.11 9.56
N SER A 92 -7.39 25.45 9.66
CA SER A 92 -6.86 26.73 9.16
C SER A 92 -6.74 26.79 7.64
N VAL A 93 -6.98 25.67 6.94
CA VAL A 93 -6.90 25.62 5.47
C VAL A 93 -8.15 26.24 4.86
N VAL A 94 -7.91 27.33 4.11
CA VAL A 94 -8.95 28.10 3.41
C VAL A 94 -8.88 27.80 1.91
N PHE A 95 -10.03 27.59 1.28
CA PHE A 95 -10.19 27.50 -0.16
C PHE A 95 -11.39 28.30 -0.62
N GLY A 96 -11.21 29.16 -1.64
CA GLY A 96 -12.29 30.04 -2.13
C GLY A 96 -12.84 31.00 -1.08
N GLY A 97 -12.08 31.36 -0.04
CA GLY A 97 -12.54 32.22 1.05
C GLY A 97 -13.23 31.51 2.22
N ALA A 98 -13.57 30.22 2.07
CA ALA A 98 -14.17 29.41 3.12
C ALA A 98 -13.14 28.53 3.84
N ALA A 99 -13.24 28.37 5.15
CA ALA A 99 -12.44 27.45 5.95
C ALA A 99 -12.95 26.01 5.75
N VAL A 100 -12.49 25.37 4.68
CA VAL A 100 -12.91 24.01 4.31
C VAL A 100 -12.14 22.91 5.04
N GLY A 101 -11.05 23.31 5.72
CA GLY A 101 -10.11 22.34 6.29
C GLY A 101 -9.21 21.69 5.22
N GLY A 102 -8.15 21.04 5.67
CA GLY A 102 -7.23 20.33 4.79
C GLY A 102 -6.55 19.18 5.51
N ILE A 103 -6.11 18.18 4.74
CA ILE A 103 -5.40 17.03 5.32
C ILE A 103 -3.91 17.35 5.41
N ARG A 104 -3.34 17.13 6.60
CA ARG A 104 -1.93 17.33 6.92
C ARG A 104 -1.34 16.06 7.53
N ILE A 105 -0.01 15.94 7.47
CA ILE A 105 0.76 14.82 8.03
C ILE A 105 1.40 15.31 9.33
N SER A 106 1.07 14.73 10.47
CA SER A 106 1.65 15.07 11.77
C SER A 106 2.85 14.20 12.14
N HIS A 107 2.77 12.90 11.86
CA HIS A 107 3.80 11.92 12.21
C HIS A 107 4.11 11.02 11.01
N MET A 108 5.37 10.56 10.92
CA MET A 108 5.80 9.63 9.88
C MET A 108 6.75 8.57 10.47
N SER A 109 6.60 7.33 10.00
CA SER A 109 7.57 6.25 10.29
C SER A 109 8.91 6.51 9.58
N GLU A 110 9.94 5.74 9.92
CA GLU A 110 11.30 5.90 9.38
C GLU A 110 11.91 7.29 9.67
N LEU A 111 11.49 7.91 10.76
CA LEU A 111 11.98 9.20 11.21
C LEU A 111 12.52 9.05 12.63
N ALA A 112 13.85 9.26 12.81
CA ALA A 112 14.52 9.10 14.10
C ALA A 112 14.29 10.29 15.04
N ARG A 113 14.01 11.47 14.49
CA ARG A 113 13.84 12.74 15.22
C ARG A 113 12.88 13.67 14.46
N PRO A 114 12.26 14.65 15.14
CA PRO A 114 11.41 15.63 14.48
C PRO A 114 12.15 16.34 13.35
N VAL A 115 11.45 16.56 12.24
CA VAL A 115 11.96 17.29 11.07
C VAL A 115 11.13 18.56 10.89
N THR A 116 11.80 19.69 10.74
CA THR A 116 11.17 20.98 10.47
C THR A 116 11.42 21.39 9.03
N LEU A 117 10.33 21.60 8.27
CA LEU A 117 10.37 22.10 6.90
C LEU A 117 9.79 23.51 6.83
N SER A 118 10.39 24.37 6.02
CA SER A 118 9.80 25.67 5.70
C SER A 118 8.82 25.52 4.54
N LEU A 119 7.52 25.39 4.84
CA LEU A 119 6.47 25.22 3.84
C LEU A 119 5.82 26.56 3.49
N THR A 120 5.40 26.69 2.23
CA THR A 120 4.67 27.88 1.76
C THR A 120 3.28 27.89 2.40
N ALA A 121 3.01 28.90 3.20
CA ALA A 121 1.70 29.15 3.81
C ALA A 121 0.82 30.05 2.93
N SER A 122 1.42 31.05 2.26
CA SER A 122 0.79 31.92 1.28
C SER A 122 1.81 32.31 0.19
N LYS A 123 1.39 33.05 -0.86
CA LYS A 123 2.28 33.46 -1.97
C LYS A 123 3.56 34.15 -1.48
N ALA A 124 3.52 34.87 -0.35
CA ALA A 124 4.65 35.65 0.18
C ALA A 124 5.17 35.13 1.52
N SER A 125 4.61 34.08 2.11
CA SER A 125 4.94 33.63 3.46
C SER A 125 5.27 32.16 3.52
N ARG A 126 6.35 31.84 4.23
CA ARG A 126 6.69 30.46 4.62
C ARG A 126 6.58 30.32 6.14
N LYS A 127 6.05 29.19 6.57
CA LYS A 127 5.97 28.85 8.00
C LYS A 127 6.73 27.56 8.27
N PRO A 128 7.36 27.43 9.44
CA PRO A 128 7.93 26.17 9.87
C PRO A 128 6.80 25.14 10.05
N TYR A 129 7.02 23.96 9.52
CA TYR A 129 6.12 22.80 9.62
C TYR A 129 6.90 21.64 10.22
N VAL A 130 6.44 21.14 11.34
CA VAL A 130 7.14 20.08 12.08
C VAL A 130 6.44 18.76 11.85
N VAL A 131 7.20 17.75 11.46
CA VAL A 131 6.75 16.35 11.38
C VAL A 131 7.43 15.57 12.48
N GLN A 132 6.65 14.85 13.27
CA GLN A 132 7.12 14.07 14.39
C GLN A 132 7.43 12.62 13.97
N PRO A 133 8.36 11.93 14.64
CA PRO A 133 8.51 10.50 14.51
C PRO A 133 7.22 9.77 14.89
N LEU A 134 6.78 8.86 14.04
CA LEU A 134 5.71 7.94 14.39
C LEU A 134 6.34 6.70 15.01
N VAL A 135 6.24 6.60 16.34
CA VAL A 135 6.53 5.35 17.02
C VAL A 135 5.32 4.44 16.79
N VAL A 136 5.35 3.69 15.70
CA VAL A 136 4.42 2.56 15.54
C VAL A 136 4.92 1.51 16.54
N ALA A 137 4.15 1.24 17.60
CA ALA A 137 4.30 -0.03 18.29
C ALA A 137 4.15 -1.07 17.19
N THR A 138 5.23 -1.73 16.84
CA THR A 138 5.28 -2.68 15.74
C THR A 138 4.31 -3.83 16.02
N ALA A 139 3.05 -3.68 15.56
CA ALA A 139 2.39 -4.85 15.04
C ALA A 139 3.31 -5.34 13.92
N PRO A 140 3.68 -6.64 13.89
CA PRO A 140 4.65 -7.10 12.92
C PRO A 140 4.12 -6.70 11.55
N ALA A 141 4.84 -5.81 10.86
CA ALA A 141 4.61 -5.55 9.46
C ALA A 141 4.46 -6.93 8.82
N LYS A 142 3.32 -7.22 8.17
CA LYS A 142 3.28 -8.32 7.21
C LYS A 142 4.41 -8.01 6.25
N LYS A 143 5.56 -8.68 6.50
CA LYS A 143 6.70 -8.63 5.61
C LYS A 143 6.13 -8.97 4.25
N THR A 144 6.10 -8.02 3.35
CA THR A 144 5.97 -8.33 1.93
C THR A 144 7.14 -9.25 1.68
N ALA A 145 6.84 -10.54 1.50
CA ALA A 145 7.85 -11.56 1.34
C ALA A 145 8.82 -11.05 0.27
N THR A 146 10.09 -11.00 0.60
CA THR A 146 11.14 -10.62 -0.34
C THR A 146 11.03 -11.52 -1.57
N THR A 147 11.54 -11.07 -2.71
CA THR A 147 11.54 -11.90 -3.94
C THR A 147 12.16 -13.28 -3.66
N GLU A 148 13.15 -13.35 -2.77
CA GLU A 148 13.77 -14.60 -2.33
C GLU A 148 12.83 -15.46 -1.48
N GLU A 149 12.08 -14.90 -0.54
CA GLU A 149 11.10 -15.65 0.27
C GLU A 149 9.94 -16.17 -0.59
N LYS A 150 9.49 -15.40 -1.58
CA LYS A 150 8.50 -15.86 -2.56
C LYS A 150 9.04 -17.02 -3.40
N ARG A 151 10.29 -16.93 -3.81
CA ARG A 151 10.95 -17.96 -4.60
C ARG A 151 11.20 -19.23 -3.78
N ALA A 152 11.60 -19.12 -2.53
CA ALA A 152 11.76 -20.24 -1.60
C ALA A 152 10.43 -20.98 -1.36
N LYS A 153 9.33 -20.24 -1.09
CA LYS A 153 7.98 -20.84 -0.96
C LYS A 153 7.49 -21.49 -2.24
N ALA A 154 7.72 -20.85 -3.39
CA ALA A 154 7.36 -21.41 -4.69
C ALA A 154 8.16 -22.71 -4.95
N GLN A 155 9.44 -22.77 -4.60
CA GLN A 155 10.28 -23.97 -4.72
C GLN A 155 9.77 -25.11 -3.84
N THR A 156 9.49 -24.85 -2.56
CA THR A 156 8.93 -25.87 -1.64
C THR A 156 7.60 -26.42 -2.16
N THR A 157 6.74 -25.57 -2.72
CA THR A 157 5.47 -26.01 -3.29
C THR A 157 5.69 -26.88 -4.56
N LEU A 158 6.64 -26.49 -5.40
CA LEU A 158 7.02 -27.25 -6.60
C LEU A 158 7.55 -28.65 -6.21
N ASP A 159 8.42 -28.71 -5.20
CA ASP A 159 8.98 -29.98 -4.69
C ASP A 159 7.87 -30.90 -4.15
N THR A 160 6.84 -30.33 -3.48
CA THR A 160 5.67 -31.09 -3.03
C THR A 160 4.87 -31.66 -4.21
N ILE A 161 4.63 -30.86 -5.25
CA ILE A 161 3.93 -31.32 -6.47
C ILE A 161 4.71 -32.44 -7.17
N LEU A 162 6.03 -32.33 -7.24
CA LEU A 162 6.87 -33.37 -7.83
C LEU A 162 6.82 -34.69 -7.02
N ALA A 163 6.78 -34.60 -5.70
CA ALA A 163 6.62 -35.77 -4.83
C ALA A 163 5.24 -36.43 -5.00
N ASP A 164 4.17 -35.61 -5.10
CA ASP A 164 2.82 -36.12 -5.37
C ASP A 164 2.75 -36.85 -6.72
N ILE A 165 3.33 -36.31 -7.78
CA ILE A 165 3.41 -36.96 -9.11
C ILE A 165 4.20 -38.26 -9.06
N ALA A 166 5.30 -38.29 -8.31
CA ALA A 166 6.16 -39.47 -8.17
C ALA A 166 5.43 -40.65 -7.49
N SER A 167 4.50 -40.37 -6.57
CA SER A 167 3.75 -41.36 -5.79
C SER A 167 2.35 -41.64 -6.33
N ALA A 168 1.87 -40.86 -7.32
CA ALA A 168 0.50 -41.02 -7.84
C ALA A 168 0.27 -42.32 -8.61
N GLU A 169 -0.88 -42.94 -8.39
CA GLU A 169 -1.36 -44.05 -9.21
C GLU A 169 -1.84 -43.59 -10.60
N ASP A 170 -2.61 -42.50 -10.65
CA ASP A 170 -2.96 -41.80 -11.87
C ASP A 170 -2.19 -40.46 -11.97
N VAL A 171 -1.11 -40.51 -12.74
CA VAL A 171 -0.20 -39.36 -12.94
C VAL A 171 -0.87 -38.20 -13.66
N ASN A 172 -1.76 -38.48 -14.63
CA ASN A 172 -2.42 -37.44 -15.40
C ASN A 172 -3.48 -36.70 -14.57
N ALA A 173 -4.26 -37.44 -13.77
CA ALA A 173 -5.22 -36.82 -12.85
C ALA A 173 -4.52 -35.98 -11.76
N CYS A 174 -3.39 -36.47 -11.26
CA CYS A 174 -2.58 -35.72 -10.30
C CYS A 174 -2.00 -34.41 -10.90
N ALA A 175 -1.45 -34.49 -12.12
CA ALA A 175 -0.93 -33.31 -12.81
C ALA A 175 -2.03 -32.26 -13.10
N ALA A 176 -3.20 -32.71 -13.53
CA ALA A 176 -4.36 -31.84 -13.77
C ALA A 176 -4.83 -31.13 -12.49
N LYS A 177 -4.84 -31.81 -11.34
CA LYS A 177 -5.17 -31.24 -10.03
C LYS A 177 -4.25 -30.09 -9.64
N HIS A 178 -2.98 -30.15 -10.02
CA HIS A 178 -1.98 -29.16 -9.68
C HIS A 178 -1.77 -28.06 -10.75
N ALA A 179 -2.45 -28.11 -11.89
CA ALA A 179 -2.22 -27.24 -13.05
C ALA A 179 -2.28 -25.74 -12.70
N ASP A 180 -3.29 -25.32 -11.94
CA ASP A 180 -3.45 -23.91 -11.53
C ASP A 180 -2.31 -23.47 -10.58
N MET A 181 -1.86 -24.35 -9.70
CA MET A 181 -0.76 -24.05 -8.79
C MET A 181 0.55 -23.93 -9.55
N VAL A 182 0.80 -24.82 -10.51
CA VAL A 182 1.99 -24.76 -11.39
C VAL A 182 2.00 -23.47 -12.20
N ALA A 183 0.86 -23.03 -12.73
CA ALA A 183 0.75 -21.74 -13.44
C ALA A 183 1.10 -20.54 -12.54
N ARG A 184 0.69 -20.56 -11.27
CA ARG A 184 1.03 -19.54 -10.27
C ARG A 184 2.52 -19.56 -9.89
N ILE A 185 3.11 -20.75 -9.77
CA ILE A 185 4.55 -20.92 -9.48
C ILE A 185 5.39 -20.44 -10.66
N ALA A 186 4.98 -20.66 -11.90
CA ALA A 186 5.67 -20.23 -13.10
C ALA A 186 5.85 -18.71 -13.20
N ALA A 187 4.98 -17.93 -12.53
CA ALA A 187 5.15 -16.49 -12.42
C ALA A 187 6.40 -16.09 -11.58
N VAL A 188 6.93 -16.99 -10.76
CA VAL A 188 8.07 -16.77 -9.87
C VAL A 188 9.27 -17.63 -10.28
N ILE A 189 9.03 -18.83 -10.78
CA ILE A 189 10.00 -19.81 -11.28
C ILE A 189 9.59 -20.17 -12.72
N PRO A 190 10.13 -19.51 -13.75
CA PRO A 190 9.70 -19.67 -15.14
C PRO A 190 9.72 -21.11 -15.66
N ASP A 191 10.68 -21.91 -15.22
CA ASP A 191 10.88 -23.29 -15.67
C ASP A 191 10.00 -24.33 -14.93
N ALA A 192 9.19 -23.91 -13.95
CA ALA A 192 8.39 -24.81 -13.11
C ALA A 192 7.46 -25.71 -13.94
N ARG A 193 6.87 -25.21 -15.02
CA ARG A 193 6.00 -25.99 -15.89
C ARG A 193 6.78 -27.08 -16.63
N ALA A 194 7.93 -26.75 -17.20
CA ALA A 194 8.78 -27.71 -17.91
C ALA A 194 9.27 -28.84 -16.98
N VAL A 195 9.59 -28.50 -15.74
CA VAL A 195 10.01 -29.48 -14.72
C VAL A 195 8.90 -30.44 -14.37
N VAL A 196 7.66 -29.97 -14.21
CA VAL A 196 6.49 -30.81 -13.93
C VAL A 196 6.16 -31.69 -15.13
N ASP A 197 6.15 -31.15 -16.35
CA ASP A 197 5.86 -31.89 -17.58
C ASP A 197 6.91 -33.02 -17.78
N ALA A 198 8.18 -32.75 -17.50
CA ALA A 198 9.25 -33.74 -17.55
C ALA A 198 9.07 -34.87 -16.49
N ALA A 199 8.65 -34.51 -15.28
CA ALA A 199 8.36 -35.47 -14.22
C ALA A 199 7.18 -36.40 -14.58
N VAL A 200 6.11 -35.87 -15.17
CA VAL A 200 4.96 -36.60 -15.68
C VAL A 200 5.39 -37.58 -16.79
N ALA A 201 6.15 -37.11 -17.78
CA ALA A 201 6.65 -37.92 -18.87
C ALA A 201 7.54 -39.08 -18.39
N ALA A 202 8.46 -38.81 -17.46
CA ALA A 202 9.33 -39.80 -16.87
C ALA A 202 8.58 -40.88 -16.06
N ARG A 203 7.46 -40.53 -15.46
CA ARG A 203 6.62 -41.46 -14.68
C ARG A 203 5.73 -42.34 -15.58
N LEU A 204 5.25 -41.78 -16.72
CA LEU A 204 4.45 -42.51 -17.71
C LEU A 204 5.29 -43.48 -18.57
N ALA A 205 6.61 -43.28 -18.64
CA ALA A 205 7.55 -44.12 -19.37
C ALA A 205 8.00 -45.38 -18.61
N ARG A 206 7.59 -45.55 -17.36
CA ARG A 206 7.91 -46.69 -16.48
C ARG A 206 6.77 -47.68 -16.43
#